data_92d4ab74fc5f8876558e6ba70e6c0826
#
_entry.id   92d4ab74fc5f8876558e6ba70e6c0826
#
_cell.length_a   1.000
_cell.length_b   1.000
_cell.length_c   1.000
_cell.angle_alpha   90.00
_cell.angle_beta   90.00
_cell.angle_gamma   90.00
#
_symmetry.space_group_name_H-M   'P 1'
#
loop_
_entity.id
_entity.type
_entity.pdbx_description
1 polymer ?
#
loop_
_entity_poly.entity_id
_entity_poly.type
_entity_poly.pdbx_seq_one_letter_code
_entity_poly.pdbx_strand_id
1 'polypeptide(L)' 'MGILNTIVLVIMFISALLTIILVLMHSGKGTGV' A
#
# COMPACT_ATOMS: atom_id res chain seq x y z
N MET A 1 -1.29 13.97 19.84
CA MET A 1 -1.05 12.66 19.90
C MET A 1 -2.19 11.90 20.34
N GLY A 2 -2.87 11.24 19.68
CA GLY A 2 -3.97 10.45 20.06
C GLY A 2 -3.92 9.13 19.36
N ILE A 3 -4.67 8.21 19.87
CA ILE A 3 -4.75 6.89 19.28
C ILE A 3 -5.29 7.00 17.87
N LEU A 4 -6.22 7.89 17.64
CA LEU A 4 -6.79 8.03 16.29
C LEU A 4 -5.71 8.42 15.30
N ASN A 5 -4.85 9.32 15.67
CA ASN A 5 -3.79 9.74 14.77
C ASN A 5 -2.86 8.58 14.44
N THR A 6 -2.54 7.76 15.42
CA THR A 6 -1.67 6.62 15.22
C THR A 6 -2.34 5.60 14.31
N ILE A 7 -3.62 5.35 14.52
CA ILE A 7 -4.35 4.39 13.72
C ILE A 7 -4.38 4.83 12.26
N VAL A 8 -4.63 6.09 12.02
CA VAL A 8 -4.67 6.60 10.65
C VAL A 8 -3.31 6.42 9.97
N LEU A 9 -2.24 6.70 10.68
CA LEU A 9 -0.92 6.54 10.10
C LEU A 9 -0.63 5.09 9.73
N VAL A 10 -0.99 4.17 10.61
CA VAL A 10 -0.77 2.75 10.35
C VAL A 10 -1.58 2.30 9.14
N ILE A 11 -2.84 2.71 9.08
CA ILE A 11 -3.70 2.33 7.97
C ILE A 11 -3.15 2.88 6.67
N MET A 12 -2.70 4.11 6.66
CA MET A 12 -2.15 4.70 5.44
C MET A 12 -0.89 3.97 5.00
N PHE A 13 -0.06 3.60 5.94
CA PHE A 13 1.17 2.90 5.60
C PHE A 13 0.87 1.53 4.99
N ILE A 14 -0.03 0.79 5.61
CA ILE A 14 -0.40 -0.53 5.11
C ILE A 14 -1.04 -0.42 3.74
N SER A 15 -1.92 0.56 3.53
CA SER A 15 -2.56 0.73 2.25
C SER A 15 -1.55 1.02 1.16
N ALA A 16 -0.55 1.82 1.46
CA ALA A 16 0.48 2.13 0.48
C ALA A 16 1.23 0.88 0.06
N LEU A 17 1.59 0.05 1.04
CA LEU A 17 2.31 -1.18 0.74
C LEU A 17 1.44 -2.12 -0.10
N LEU A 18 0.18 -2.24 0.24
CA LEU A 18 -0.71 -3.11 -0.51
C LEU A 18 -0.86 -2.62 -1.94
N THR A 19 -0.94 -1.32 -2.13
CA THR A 19 -1.06 -0.77 -3.47
C THR A 19 0.16 -1.10 -4.31
N ILE A 20 1.34 -0.97 -3.73
CA ILE A 20 2.56 -1.28 -4.44
C ILE A 20 2.58 -2.75 -4.84
N ILE A 21 2.21 -3.63 -3.94
CA ILE A 21 2.18 -5.05 -4.23
C ILE A 21 1.19 -5.35 -5.35
N LEU A 22 0.02 -4.73 -5.31
CA LEU A 22 -0.97 -4.95 -6.33
C LEU A 22 -0.46 -4.53 -7.70
N VAL A 23 0.18 -3.40 -7.78
CA VAL A 23 0.71 -2.92 -9.03
C VAL A 23 1.77 -3.88 -9.57
N LEU A 24 2.64 -4.35 -8.71
CA LEU A 24 3.67 -5.27 -9.13
C LEU A 24 3.08 -6.58 -9.63
N MET A 25 2.08 -7.08 -8.97
CA MET A 25 1.47 -8.32 -9.39
C MET A 25 0.77 -8.17 -10.73
N HIS A 26 0.16 -7.04 -10.95
CA HIS A 26 -0.53 -6.85 -12.21
C HIS A 26 0.45 -6.70 -13.36
N SER A 27 1.55 -6.08 -13.14
CA SER A 27 2.46 -5.92 -14.25
C SER A 27 3.49 -7.00 -14.27
N GLY A 28 3.36 -7.99 -13.47
CA GLY A 28 4.32 -9.04 -13.48
C GLY A 28 4.27 -9.87 -14.71
N LYS A 29 3.23 -9.75 -15.52
CA LYS A 29 3.16 -10.61 -16.62
C LYS A 29 3.87 -10.16 -17.79
N GLY A 30 4.84 -9.62 -17.70
CA GLY A 30 5.51 -9.33 -18.90
C GLY A 30 5.32 -7.99 -19.38
N THR A 31 4.28 -7.45 -19.46
CA THR A 31 4.20 -6.23 -20.04
C THR A 31 4.81 -5.29 -19.19
N GLY A 32 4.81 -5.44 -18.14
CA GLY A 32 5.48 -4.60 -17.43
C GLY A 32 5.38 -3.24 -17.77
N VAL A 33 5.14 -2.75 -18.22
CA VAL A 33 5.13 -1.51 -18.50
C VAL A 33 5.00 -0.96 -18.78
#